data_b350069ef5d1a157ff25a4e2713ec205
#
_entry.id   b350069ef5d1a157ff25a4e2713ec205
#
_cell.length_a   1.000
_cell.length_b   1.000
_cell.length_c   1.000
_cell.angle_alpha   90.00
_cell.angle_beta   90.00
_cell.angle_gamma   90.00
#
_symmetry.space_group_name_H-M   'P 1'
#
loop_
_entity.id
_entity.type
_entity.pdbx_description
1 polymer ?
#
loop_
_entity_poly.entity_id
_entity_poly.type
_entity_poly.pdbx_seq_one_letter_code
_entity_poly.pdbx_strand_id
1 'polypeptide(L)'
;MADMPTPCLPAEEFQHRLLTWFDKHGRHDLPWQSPRSAYRVWVSEIMLQQTQVATVIPYFERFMSRFPTLEALATAPQDDVLHHWTGLGYYARARNLHKAAQVAMEEHGGELPTESVETLMALPGIGRSTAGAIISQSTGRQAAI
;
A
#
# COMPACT_ATOMS: atom_id res chain seq x y z
N MET A 1 -4.98 15.95 -33.87
CA MET A 1 -5.29 16.00 -33.35
C MET A 1 -5.24 15.74 -32.65
N ALA A 2 -5.15 15.88 -32.51
CA ALA A 2 -5.28 15.71 -31.86
C ALA A 2 -5.51 15.61 -31.09
N ASP A 3 -5.66 15.53 -30.80
CA ASP A 3 -6.00 15.34 -30.04
C ASP A 3 -6.49 15.54 -29.17
N MET A 4 -7.04 15.72 -29.04
CA MET A 4 -7.57 16.12 -28.15
C MET A 4 -7.85 15.80 -27.19
N PRO A 5 -7.55 16.20 -26.64
CA PRO A 5 -7.91 15.62 -25.45
C PRO A 5 -9.15 16.11 -24.96
N THR A 6 -9.90 15.20 -24.66
CA THR A 6 -11.14 15.47 -24.02
C THR A 6 -10.87 15.62 -22.54
N PRO A 7 -11.75 16.27 -21.83
CA PRO A 7 -11.62 16.35 -20.37
C PRO A 7 -11.65 14.99 -19.72
N CYS A 8 -12.28 14.03 -20.40
CA CYS A 8 -12.45 12.70 -19.86
C CYS A 8 -11.64 11.75 -20.70
N LEU A 9 -10.47 11.36 -20.24
CA LEU A 9 -9.59 10.47 -20.96
C LEU A 9 -10.07 9.03 -20.79
N PRO A 10 -9.89 8.20 -21.82
CA PRO A 10 -10.08 6.76 -21.62
C PRO A 10 -9.11 6.24 -20.59
N ALA A 11 -9.47 5.13 -19.94
CA ALA A 11 -8.66 4.57 -18.88
C ALA A 11 -7.24 4.23 -19.35
N GLU A 12 -7.12 3.67 -20.57
CA GLU A 12 -5.79 3.33 -21.09
C GLU A 12 -4.93 4.56 -21.30
N GLU A 13 -5.55 5.63 -21.80
CA GLU A 13 -4.83 6.87 -22.03
C GLU A 13 -4.34 7.45 -20.70
N PHE A 14 -5.18 7.40 -19.69
CA PHE A 14 -4.80 7.91 -18.38
C PHE A 14 -3.66 7.08 -17.80
N GLN A 15 -3.72 5.77 -17.91
CA GLN A 15 -2.65 4.90 -17.42
C GLN A 15 -1.36 5.13 -18.17
N HIS A 16 -1.43 5.32 -19.48
CA HIS A 16 -0.25 5.61 -20.26
C HIS A 16 0.43 6.91 -19.82
N ARG A 17 -0.36 7.93 -19.57
CA ARG A 17 0.18 9.20 -19.10
C ARG A 17 0.81 9.08 -17.73
N LEU A 18 0.19 8.31 -16.86
CA LEU A 18 0.71 8.09 -15.52
C LEU A 18 2.05 7.35 -15.57
N LEU A 19 2.14 6.31 -16.40
CA LEU A 19 3.39 5.58 -16.56
C LEU A 19 4.48 6.45 -17.16
N THR A 20 4.13 7.30 -18.13
CA THR A 20 5.07 8.21 -18.73
C THR A 20 5.58 9.21 -17.69
N TRP A 21 4.69 9.66 -16.82
CA TRP A 21 5.10 10.56 -15.75
C TRP A 21 6.11 9.89 -14.82
N PHE A 22 5.89 8.63 -14.45
CA PHE A 22 6.84 7.91 -13.62
C PHE A 22 8.15 7.64 -14.32
N ASP A 23 8.12 7.40 -15.62
CA ASP A 23 9.36 7.26 -16.41
C ASP A 23 10.20 8.52 -16.32
N LYS A 24 9.56 9.68 -16.38
CA LYS A 24 10.23 10.95 -16.32
C LYS A 24 10.71 11.32 -14.94
N HIS A 25 9.96 10.94 -13.91
CA HIS A 25 10.16 11.42 -12.55
C HIS A 25 10.68 10.35 -11.61
N GLY A 26 11.26 9.30 -12.15
CA GLY A 26 11.84 8.27 -11.31
C GLY A 26 11.01 7.01 -11.28
N ARG A 27 10.76 6.46 -12.43
CA ARG A 27 9.91 5.29 -12.57
C ARG A 27 10.33 4.12 -11.69
N HIS A 28 11.62 4.06 -11.41
CA HIS A 28 12.15 2.99 -10.59
C HIS A 28 12.05 3.30 -9.10
N ASP A 29 11.52 4.47 -8.79
CA ASP A 29 11.63 5.03 -7.47
C ASP A 29 10.29 5.27 -6.80
N LEU A 30 9.29 4.43 -7.11
CA LEU A 30 8.11 4.42 -6.28
C LEU A 30 8.55 4.03 -4.86
N PRO A 31 8.16 4.80 -3.85
CA PRO A 31 8.72 4.61 -2.51
C PRO A 31 8.56 3.21 -1.95
N TRP A 32 7.50 2.50 -2.35
CA TRP A 32 7.26 1.15 -1.82
C TRP A 32 8.00 0.08 -2.59
N GLN A 33 8.70 0.43 -3.66
CA GLN A 33 9.41 -0.55 -4.47
C GLN A 33 10.88 -0.68 -4.10
N SER A 34 11.45 0.31 -3.41
CA SER A 34 12.87 0.27 -3.09
C SER A 34 13.13 0.94 -1.75
N PRO A 35 13.43 0.21 -0.70
CA PRO A 35 13.48 -1.27 -0.66
C PRO A 35 12.07 -1.85 -0.67
N ARG A 36 11.94 -3.05 -1.19
CA ARG A 36 10.67 -3.73 -1.27
C ARG A 36 10.57 -4.73 -0.12
N SER A 37 9.54 -4.61 0.67
CA SER A 37 9.27 -5.52 1.78
C SER A 37 7.78 -5.75 1.87
N ALA A 38 7.39 -6.85 2.51
CA ALA A 38 5.97 -7.14 2.68
C ALA A 38 5.26 -6.00 3.41
N TYR A 39 5.89 -5.44 4.43
CA TYR A 39 5.31 -4.33 5.17
C TYR A 39 5.07 -3.13 4.27
N ARG A 40 6.08 -2.73 3.50
CA ARG A 40 5.96 -1.55 2.64
C ARG A 40 4.94 -1.77 1.53
N VAL A 41 4.93 -2.96 0.92
CA VAL A 41 3.95 -3.28 -0.11
C VAL A 41 2.54 -3.23 0.48
N TRP A 42 2.36 -3.81 1.64
CA TRP A 42 1.06 -3.84 2.31
C TRP A 42 0.51 -2.43 2.56
N VAL A 43 1.32 -1.58 3.16
CA VAL A 43 0.87 -0.21 3.44
C VAL A 43 0.49 0.51 2.15
N SER A 44 1.33 0.36 1.11
CA SER A 44 1.04 1.01 -0.16
C SER A 44 -0.25 0.49 -0.78
N GLU A 45 -0.48 -0.82 -0.71
CA GLU A 45 -1.69 -1.41 -1.28
C GLU A 45 -2.94 -0.89 -0.59
N ILE A 46 -2.90 -0.75 0.73
CA ILE A 46 -4.04 -0.23 1.47
C ILE A 46 -4.26 1.25 1.13
N MET A 47 -3.19 2.03 1.05
CA MET A 47 -3.33 3.44 0.70
C MET A 47 -3.86 3.64 -0.71
N LEU A 48 -3.47 2.74 -1.63
CA LEU A 48 -3.87 2.85 -3.02
C LEU A 48 -5.32 2.46 -3.27
N GLN A 49 -5.98 1.81 -2.30
CA GLN A 49 -7.40 1.52 -2.44
C GLN A 49 -8.15 2.84 -2.54
N GLN A 50 -8.82 3.06 -3.68
CA GLN A 50 -9.66 4.24 -3.92
C GLN A 50 -8.88 5.56 -3.87
N THR A 51 -7.55 5.52 -4.05
CA THR A 51 -6.72 6.72 -4.03
C THR A 51 -5.67 6.61 -5.12
N GLN A 52 -5.42 7.70 -5.82
CA GLN A 52 -4.48 7.72 -6.93
C GLN A 52 -3.04 7.68 -6.43
N VAL A 53 -2.17 7.08 -7.25
CA VAL A 53 -0.76 6.92 -6.91
C VAL A 53 -0.11 8.25 -6.55
N ALA A 54 -0.33 9.29 -7.36
CA ALA A 54 0.29 10.58 -7.12
C ALA A 54 -0.09 11.16 -5.75
N THR A 55 -1.31 10.90 -5.30
CA THR A 55 -1.76 11.34 -3.99
C THR A 55 -1.11 10.52 -2.88
N VAL A 56 -0.93 9.22 -3.12
CA VAL A 56 -0.42 8.32 -2.09
C VAL A 56 1.06 8.55 -1.80
N ILE A 57 1.85 8.91 -2.80
CA ILE A 57 3.30 8.99 -2.62
C ILE A 57 3.71 9.83 -1.39
N PRO A 58 3.25 11.09 -1.25
CA PRO A 58 3.67 11.87 -0.08
C PRO A 58 3.14 11.30 1.23
N TYR A 59 1.94 10.72 1.22
CA TYR A 59 1.41 10.08 2.43
C TYR A 59 2.23 8.86 2.82
N PHE A 60 2.60 8.04 1.84
CA PHE A 60 3.38 6.86 2.09
C PHE A 60 4.76 7.22 2.66
N GLU A 61 5.40 8.23 2.11
CA GLU A 61 6.71 8.65 2.57
C GLU A 61 6.66 9.15 4.01
N ARG A 62 5.66 9.95 4.35
CA ARG A 62 5.51 10.42 5.72
C ARG A 62 5.18 9.29 6.67
N PHE A 63 4.33 8.35 6.20
CA PHE A 63 3.95 7.21 7.01
C PHE A 63 5.18 6.34 7.31
N MET A 64 6.00 6.06 6.31
CA MET A 64 7.20 5.25 6.51
C MET A 64 8.23 5.95 7.38
N SER A 65 8.28 7.26 7.32
CA SER A 65 9.18 8.02 8.17
C SER A 65 8.79 7.87 9.65
N ARG A 66 7.50 7.87 9.95
CA ARG A 66 7.01 7.75 11.33
C ARG A 66 6.90 6.30 11.78
N PHE A 67 6.51 5.40 10.87
CA PHE A 67 6.31 3.98 11.19
C PHE A 67 7.14 3.14 10.23
N PRO A 68 8.47 3.11 10.41
CA PRO A 68 9.33 2.43 9.44
C PRO A 68 9.23 0.91 9.46
N THR A 69 8.69 0.34 10.53
CA THR A 69 8.55 -1.10 10.67
C THR A 69 7.14 -1.45 11.13
N LEU A 70 6.78 -2.71 10.93
CA LEU A 70 5.50 -3.21 11.42
C LEU A 70 5.39 -3.03 12.93
N GLU A 71 6.47 -3.27 13.66
CA GLU A 71 6.48 -3.09 15.10
C GLU A 71 6.22 -1.63 15.47
N ALA A 72 6.83 -0.69 14.77
CA ALA A 72 6.61 0.73 15.04
C ALA A 72 5.15 1.09 14.84
N LEU A 73 4.53 0.54 13.81
CA LEU A 73 3.11 0.78 13.57
C LEU A 73 2.25 0.14 14.66
N ALA A 74 2.54 -1.11 15.02
CA ALA A 74 1.74 -1.84 15.97
C ALA A 74 1.75 -1.20 17.36
N THR A 75 2.90 -0.64 17.76
CA THR A 75 3.05 -0.08 19.10
C THR A 75 2.65 1.39 19.19
N ALA A 76 2.36 2.02 18.05
CA ALA A 76 1.95 3.42 18.04
C ALA A 76 0.52 3.58 18.56
N PRO A 77 0.19 4.73 19.15
CA PRO A 77 -1.20 5.02 19.48
C PRO A 77 -2.03 5.11 18.22
N GLN A 78 -3.29 4.66 18.29
CA GLN A 78 -4.15 4.71 17.12
C GLN A 78 -4.34 6.14 16.61
N ASP A 79 -4.42 7.11 17.50
CA ASP A 79 -4.59 8.51 17.10
C ASP A 79 -3.43 8.97 16.21
N ASP A 80 -2.22 8.52 16.50
CA ASP A 80 -1.05 8.86 15.70
C ASP A 80 -1.17 8.29 14.30
N VAL A 81 -1.60 7.03 14.21
CA VAL A 81 -1.82 6.39 12.91
C VAL A 81 -2.87 7.13 12.11
N LEU A 82 -3.99 7.46 12.74
CA LEU A 82 -5.07 8.18 12.07
C LEU A 82 -4.63 9.57 11.63
N HIS A 83 -3.79 10.23 12.43
CA HIS A 83 -3.28 11.54 12.07
C HIS A 83 -2.50 11.49 10.76
N HIS A 84 -1.69 10.44 10.57
CA HIS A 84 -0.90 10.28 9.35
C HIS A 84 -1.75 9.84 8.17
N TRP A 85 -3.02 9.55 8.39
CA TRP A 85 -3.96 9.17 7.34
C TRP A 85 -4.90 10.33 6.99
N THR A 86 -4.82 11.44 7.69
CA THR A 86 -5.72 12.57 7.50
C THR A 86 -5.63 13.09 6.08
N GLY A 87 -6.75 13.17 5.40
CA GLY A 87 -6.81 13.60 4.02
C GLY A 87 -6.96 12.47 3.02
N LEU A 88 -6.62 11.24 3.40
CA LEU A 88 -6.82 10.11 2.50
C LEU A 88 -8.26 9.60 2.52
N GLY A 89 -8.97 9.79 3.64
CA GLY A 89 -10.35 9.32 3.75
C GLY A 89 -10.42 7.84 4.08
N TYR A 90 -11.65 7.37 4.29
CA TYR A 90 -11.91 5.96 4.57
C TYR A 90 -11.05 5.45 5.73
N TYR A 91 -11.22 6.10 6.89
CA TYR A 91 -10.35 5.87 8.04
C TYR A 91 -10.43 4.46 8.60
N ALA A 92 -11.47 3.71 8.27
CA ALA A 92 -11.53 2.29 8.66
C ALA A 92 -10.32 1.52 8.12
N ARG A 93 -9.80 1.94 6.97
CA ARG A 93 -8.58 1.31 6.42
C ARG A 93 -7.41 1.48 7.38
N ALA A 94 -7.24 2.67 7.92
CA ALA A 94 -6.14 2.95 8.86
C ALA A 94 -6.32 2.17 10.15
N ARG A 95 -7.56 2.10 10.65
CA ARG A 95 -7.83 1.34 11.88
C ARG A 95 -7.55 -0.14 11.68
N ASN A 96 -7.96 -0.69 10.54
CA ASN A 96 -7.70 -2.10 10.25
C ASN A 96 -6.21 -2.37 10.05
N LEU A 97 -5.52 -1.45 9.40
CA LEU A 97 -4.08 -1.54 9.22
C LEU A 97 -3.37 -1.63 10.57
N HIS A 98 -3.74 -0.75 11.50
CA HIS A 98 -3.17 -0.73 12.83
C HIS A 98 -3.47 -2.01 13.58
N LYS A 99 -4.72 -2.47 13.51
CA LYS A 99 -5.11 -3.70 14.20
C LYS A 99 -4.39 -4.91 13.60
N ALA A 100 -4.27 -4.96 12.28
CA ALA A 100 -3.57 -6.07 11.64
C ALA A 100 -2.10 -6.11 12.05
N ALA A 101 -1.48 -4.93 12.19
CA ALA A 101 -0.10 -4.88 12.66
C ALA A 101 0.01 -5.45 14.07
N GLN A 102 -0.94 -5.14 14.94
CA GLN A 102 -0.94 -5.68 16.29
C GLN A 102 -1.10 -7.18 16.31
N VAL A 103 -1.99 -7.72 15.47
CA VAL A 103 -2.18 -9.16 15.36
C VAL A 103 -0.90 -9.82 14.84
N ALA A 104 -0.24 -9.22 13.85
CA ALA A 104 1.00 -9.78 13.32
C ALA A 104 2.09 -9.82 14.38
N MET A 105 2.15 -8.81 15.25
CA MET A 105 3.09 -8.83 16.36
C MET A 105 2.80 -9.98 17.32
N GLU A 106 1.52 -10.23 17.61
CA GLU A 106 1.14 -11.23 18.58
C GLU A 106 1.23 -12.65 18.04
N GLU A 107 0.86 -12.84 16.77
CA GLU A 107 0.65 -14.19 16.23
C GLU A 107 1.67 -14.58 15.17
N HIS A 108 2.42 -13.64 14.61
CA HIS A 108 3.31 -13.92 13.48
C HIS A 108 4.73 -13.39 13.69
N GLY A 109 5.09 -13.15 14.93
CA GLY A 109 6.47 -12.76 15.25
C GLY A 109 6.86 -11.40 14.74
N GLY A 110 5.92 -10.51 14.47
CA GLY A 110 6.21 -9.16 14.03
C GLY A 110 6.39 -9.02 12.53
N GLU A 111 6.03 -10.05 11.77
CA GLU A 111 6.11 -10.01 10.31
C GLU A 111 4.78 -10.41 9.71
N LEU A 112 4.54 -9.95 8.48
CA LEU A 112 3.35 -10.39 7.77
C LEU A 112 3.53 -11.86 7.35
N PRO A 113 2.49 -12.68 7.52
CA PRO A 113 2.58 -14.11 7.16
C PRO A 113 2.42 -14.29 5.66
N THR A 114 3.53 -14.29 4.93
CA THR A 114 3.49 -14.36 3.47
C THR A 114 3.55 -15.78 2.93
N GLU A 115 3.36 -16.79 3.77
CA GLU A 115 3.40 -18.15 3.31
C GLU A 115 2.17 -18.54 2.47
N SER A 116 1.03 -17.87 2.67
CA SER A 116 -0.15 -18.14 1.86
C SER A 116 -1.09 -16.95 1.84
N VAL A 117 -1.91 -16.89 0.80
CA VAL A 117 -2.96 -15.87 0.68
C VAL A 117 -3.93 -15.98 1.85
N GLU A 118 -4.29 -17.21 2.21
CA GLU A 118 -5.28 -17.44 3.26
C GLU A 118 -4.81 -16.92 4.61
N THR A 119 -3.54 -17.11 4.94
CA THR A 119 -3.00 -16.63 6.20
C THR A 119 -3.02 -15.10 6.26
N LEU A 120 -2.67 -14.44 5.16
CA LEU A 120 -2.75 -12.99 5.10
C LEU A 120 -4.18 -12.48 5.22
N MET A 121 -5.12 -13.19 4.58
CA MET A 121 -6.52 -12.77 4.61
C MET A 121 -7.15 -12.88 6.00
N ALA A 122 -6.53 -13.63 6.89
CA ALA A 122 -6.99 -13.70 8.27
C ALA A 122 -6.75 -12.41 9.04
N LEU A 123 -5.88 -11.53 8.52
CA LEU A 123 -5.63 -10.25 9.17
C LEU A 123 -6.71 -9.24 8.77
N PRO A 124 -7.08 -8.33 9.71
CA PRO A 124 -8.11 -7.33 9.41
C PRO A 124 -7.75 -6.47 8.20
N GLY A 125 -8.69 -6.30 7.32
CA GLY A 125 -8.55 -5.41 6.19
C GLY A 125 -7.76 -5.94 5.01
N ILE A 126 -7.28 -7.18 5.06
CA ILE A 126 -6.55 -7.77 3.95
C ILE A 126 -7.46 -8.73 3.20
N GLY A 127 -7.86 -8.32 1.99
CA GLY A 127 -8.61 -9.18 1.10
C GLY A 127 -7.70 -10.01 0.22
N ARG A 128 -8.31 -10.84 -0.62
CA ARG A 128 -7.55 -11.77 -1.47
C ARG A 128 -6.64 -11.01 -2.45
N SER A 129 -7.13 -9.94 -3.05
CA SER A 129 -6.34 -9.17 -4.00
C SER A 129 -5.13 -8.54 -3.33
N THR A 130 -5.32 -7.94 -2.16
CA THR A 130 -4.22 -7.34 -1.42
C THR A 130 -3.22 -8.40 -0.98
N ALA A 131 -3.71 -9.54 -0.49
CA ALA A 131 -2.82 -10.62 -0.08
C ALA A 131 -1.98 -11.11 -1.26
N GLY A 132 -2.60 -11.29 -2.41
CA GLY A 132 -1.87 -11.70 -3.61
C GLY A 132 -0.80 -10.71 -4.01
N ALA A 133 -1.11 -9.42 -3.95
CA ALA A 133 -0.15 -8.38 -4.28
C ALA A 133 1.03 -8.37 -3.31
N ILE A 134 0.75 -8.54 -2.02
CA ILE A 134 1.80 -8.57 -1.01
C ILE A 134 2.78 -9.72 -1.30
N ILE A 135 2.25 -10.92 -1.54
CA ILE A 135 3.10 -12.08 -1.78
C ILE A 135 3.88 -11.92 -3.07
N SER A 136 3.20 -11.52 -4.14
CA SER A 136 3.82 -11.40 -5.46
C SER A 136 4.93 -10.36 -5.45
N GLN A 137 4.68 -9.20 -4.87
CA GLN A 137 5.62 -8.09 -4.95
C GLN A 137 6.75 -8.20 -3.93
N SER A 138 6.51 -8.82 -2.78
CA SER A 138 7.54 -8.88 -1.74
C SER A 138 8.39 -10.13 -1.83
N THR A 139 7.84 -11.25 -2.33
CA THR A 139 8.57 -12.51 -2.36
C THR A 139 8.97 -12.94 -3.77
N GLY A 140 8.40 -12.32 -4.78
CA GLY A 140 8.60 -12.75 -6.16
C GLY A 140 7.83 -14.00 -6.53
N ARG A 141 7.09 -14.59 -5.61
CA ARG A 141 6.26 -15.76 -5.91
C ARG A 141 4.96 -15.32 -6.55
N GLN A 142 4.43 -16.18 -7.41
CA GLN A 142 3.15 -15.94 -8.00
C GLN A 142 2.08 -16.47 -7.06
N ALA A 143 1.11 -15.62 -6.70
CA ALA A 143 0.05 -16.01 -5.82
C ALA A 143 -1.21 -16.30 -6.62
N ALA A 144 -1.96 -17.31 -6.20
CA ALA A 144 -3.27 -17.61 -6.78
C ALA A 144 -4.26 -16.63 -6.18
N ILE A 145 -4.85 -15.84 -7.03
CA ILE A 145 -5.80 -14.82 -6.60
C ILE A 145 -7.21 -15.20 -6.99
#